data_2ec5558ecb560e7dd83ffe1f839b4a43
#
_entry.id   2ec5558ecb560e7dd83ffe1f839b4a43
#
_cell.length_a   1.000
_cell.length_b   1.000
_cell.length_c   1.000
_cell.angle_alpha   90.00
_cell.angle_beta   90.00
_cell.angle_gamma   90.00
#
_symmetry.space_group_name_H-M   'P 1'
#
loop_
_entity.id
_entity.type
_entity.pdbx_description
1 polymer ?
#
loop_
_entity_poly.entity_id
_entity_poly.type
_entity_poly.pdbx_seq_one_letter_code
_entity_poly.pdbx_strand_id
1 'polypeptide(L)'
;MKVDILTREYPPHVYGGAGVHAEELSKVLAERIDVTVRAFDGKRTEADIPAIPNAADAKGSLKVVGYDTPSELADANPALKTFGVDLQIANDVDADIIHAHTWYACLAGYLAKMLHGTPLVITAHSLEPFRPWKREQLGGGYNLSSWAEKDAYEHADRVIAVSGGMRKDILTAYPNLDPDKVVVVYNGITMSDFATPAPDDPGWKVFERYNIDRSKPTLLFVGRITRQKGLPYLLKALHLISKDIQVVLCAGAPDTPEIAEEVKNAFAKLDEERGNIVWIEEMLPKPELNALEHGCDAFICPSIYEPLGIVNLEAMACGLPVVASATGGIPEVVVDGETGYLVPIDQLHDGTGTPTDPDKFVHDMAAAIDKIMADPELAKKMGQAGYERARDVFS
;
A
#
# COMPACT_ATOMS: atom_id res chain seq x y z
N MET A 1 27.67 11.16 1.83
CA MET A 1 26.53 11.01 2.77
C MET A 1 26.09 9.58 2.68
N LYS A 2 25.90 8.95 3.81
CA LYS A 2 25.47 7.56 3.94
C LYS A 2 24.14 7.49 4.68
N VAL A 3 23.20 6.73 4.16
CA VAL A 3 21.86 6.55 4.75
C VAL A 3 21.62 5.08 5.02
N ASP A 4 21.18 4.75 6.24
CA ASP A 4 20.69 3.43 6.58
C ASP A 4 19.15 3.45 6.52
N ILE A 5 18.56 2.72 5.57
CA ILE A 5 17.11 2.51 5.46
C ILE A 5 16.75 1.27 6.27
N LEU A 6 15.91 1.46 7.28
CA LEU A 6 15.43 0.38 8.14
C LEU A 6 14.01 0.00 7.76
N THR A 7 13.78 -1.24 7.36
CA THR A 7 12.48 -1.70 6.88
C THR A 7 12.22 -3.17 7.20
N ARG A 8 10.95 -3.50 7.44
CA ARG A 8 10.51 -4.89 7.58
C ARG A 8 10.62 -5.63 6.26
N GLU A 9 10.10 -5.02 5.20
CA GLU A 9 9.92 -5.63 3.89
C GLU A 9 10.98 -5.12 2.92
N TYR A 10 11.66 -6.05 2.26
CA TYR A 10 12.60 -5.74 1.17
C TYR A 10 12.80 -7.00 0.31
N PRO A 11 13.08 -6.86 -1.01
CA PRO A 11 13.29 -8.02 -1.86
C PRO A 11 14.25 -9.08 -1.28
N PRO A 12 13.93 -10.37 -1.47
CA PRO A 12 12.78 -10.93 -2.19
C PRO A 12 11.48 -11.01 -1.35
N HIS A 13 11.47 -10.51 -0.10
CA HIS A 13 10.35 -10.63 0.84
C HIS A 13 9.56 -9.32 0.92
N VAL A 14 8.71 -9.07 -0.07
CA VAL A 14 7.82 -7.91 -0.15
C VAL A 14 6.37 -8.38 -0.04
N TYR A 15 5.60 -7.78 0.88
CA TYR A 15 4.21 -8.16 1.18
C TYR A 15 3.23 -7.02 0.92
N GLY A 16 3.71 -5.77 0.75
CA GLY A 16 2.86 -4.61 0.60
C GLY A 16 3.57 -3.35 0.13
N GLY A 17 2.83 -2.25 0.04
CA GLY A 17 3.31 -1.00 -0.52
C GLY A 17 4.52 -0.37 0.20
N ALA A 18 4.69 -0.64 1.50
CA ALA A 18 5.86 -0.14 2.24
C ALA A 18 7.17 -0.78 1.75
N GLY A 19 7.14 -2.07 1.43
CA GLY A 19 8.29 -2.78 0.85
C GLY A 19 8.62 -2.29 -0.55
N VAL A 20 7.61 -2.12 -1.40
CA VAL A 20 7.76 -1.54 -2.74
C VAL A 20 8.37 -0.13 -2.66
N HIS A 21 7.84 0.71 -1.75
CA HIS A 21 8.38 2.05 -1.55
C HIS A 21 9.85 2.03 -1.09
N ALA A 22 10.20 1.18 -0.13
CA ALA A 22 11.59 1.08 0.38
C ALA A 22 12.56 0.61 -0.71
N GLU A 23 12.14 -0.32 -1.56
CA GLU A 23 12.89 -0.79 -2.72
C GLU A 23 13.14 0.34 -3.71
N GLU A 24 12.07 1.00 -4.18
CA GLU A 24 12.19 2.07 -5.18
C GLU A 24 12.98 3.27 -4.65
N LEU A 25 12.70 3.70 -3.40
CA LEU A 25 13.43 4.78 -2.76
C LEU A 25 14.93 4.48 -2.65
N SER A 26 15.29 3.28 -2.25
CA SER A 26 16.71 2.89 -2.08
C SER A 26 17.46 2.90 -3.41
N LYS A 27 16.84 2.46 -4.48
CA LYS A 27 17.40 2.48 -5.84
C LYS A 27 17.69 3.90 -6.33
N VAL A 28 16.72 4.80 -6.18
CA VAL A 28 16.84 6.20 -6.62
C VAL A 28 17.84 6.97 -5.75
N LEU A 29 17.85 6.75 -4.44
CA LEU A 29 18.84 7.36 -3.55
C LEU A 29 20.26 6.89 -3.85
N ALA A 30 20.44 5.61 -4.17
CA ALA A 30 21.74 5.03 -4.50
C ALA A 30 22.37 5.61 -5.78
N GLU A 31 21.60 6.24 -6.66
CA GLU A 31 22.17 7.03 -7.76
C GLU A 31 23.00 8.23 -7.27
N ARG A 32 22.77 8.71 -6.06
CA ARG A 32 23.31 9.97 -5.54
C ARG A 32 24.16 9.82 -4.30
N ILE A 33 23.86 8.86 -3.43
CA ILE A 33 24.46 8.67 -2.10
C ILE A 33 24.62 7.20 -1.78
N ASP A 34 25.44 6.88 -0.77
CA ASP A 34 25.56 5.51 -0.30
C ASP A 34 24.36 5.13 0.55
N VAL A 35 23.71 4.02 0.20
CA VAL A 35 22.53 3.49 0.87
C VAL A 35 22.82 2.10 1.40
N THR A 36 22.56 1.85 2.68
CA THR A 36 22.49 0.50 3.23
C THR A 36 21.04 0.24 3.68
N VAL A 37 20.40 -0.76 3.07
CA VAL A 37 19.10 -1.23 3.53
C VAL A 37 19.31 -2.31 4.57
N ARG A 38 18.70 -2.14 5.74
CA ARG A 38 18.69 -3.13 6.82
C ARG A 38 17.29 -3.70 6.94
N ALA A 39 17.15 -4.97 6.54
CA ALA A 39 15.86 -5.62 6.40
C ALA A 39 15.75 -6.88 7.25
N PHE A 40 14.52 -7.29 7.49
CA PHE A 40 14.17 -8.53 8.17
C PHE A 40 14.26 -9.74 7.22
N ASP A 41 13.88 -10.91 7.74
CA ASP A 41 13.70 -12.17 7.00
C ASP A 41 14.99 -12.74 6.37
N GLY A 42 16.08 -12.66 7.13
CA GLY A 42 17.32 -13.37 6.87
C GLY A 42 18.32 -12.68 5.95
N LYS A 43 19.47 -13.32 5.81
CA LYS A 43 20.57 -12.80 5.01
C LYS A 43 20.22 -12.67 3.54
N ARG A 44 20.78 -11.65 2.90
CA ARG A 44 20.63 -11.41 1.45
C ARG A 44 21.88 -11.84 0.71
N THR A 45 21.67 -12.33 -0.51
CA THR A 45 22.72 -12.60 -1.48
C THR A 45 22.85 -11.45 -2.48
N GLU A 46 23.89 -11.44 -3.29
CA GLU A 46 24.04 -10.42 -4.35
C GLU A 46 22.86 -10.44 -5.35
N ALA A 47 22.25 -11.59 -5.58
CA ALA A 47 21.10 -11.74 -6.47
C ALA A 47 19.81 -11.10 -5.89
N ASP A 48 19.75 -10.88 -4.59
CA ASP A 48 18.61 -10.28 -3.90
C ASP A 48 18.71 -8.74 -3.86
N ILE A 49 19.84 -8.17 -4.34
CA ILE A 49 20.04 -6.71 -4.33
C ILE A 49 19.47 -6.13 -5.62
N PRO A 50 18.48 -5.23 -5.57
CA PRO A 50 17.94 -4.59 -6.74
C PRO A 50 19.01 -3.79 -7.51
N ALA A 51 18.91 -3.78 -8.83
CA ALA A 51 19.80 -2.98 -9.66
C ALA A 51 19.51 -1.49 -9.50
N ILE A 52 20.56 -0.67 -9.46
CA ILE A 52 20.44 0.79 -9.50
C ILE A 52 20.06 1.19 -10.93
N PRO A 53 18.99 1.98 -11.17
CA PRO A 53 18.49 2.28 -12.51
C PRO A 53 19.54 2.85 -13.47
N ASN A 54 20.35 3.80 -13.00
CA ASN A 54 21.41 4.46 -13.79
C ASN A 54 22.79 4.11 -13.24
N ALA A 55 23.07 2.82 -13.04
CA ALA A 55 24.28 2.34 -12.36
C ALA A 55 25.59 2.88 -12.97
N ALA A 56 25.65 3.14 -14.28
CA ALA A 56 26.83 3.67 -14.95
C ALA A 56 27.19 5.11 -14.51
N ASP A 57 26.19 5.90 -14.13
CA ASP A 57 26.33 7.30 -13.70
C ASP A 57 26.12 7.49 -12.19
N ALA A 58 25.85 6.41 -11.47
CA ALA A 58 25.60 6.44 -10.03
C ALA A 58 26.81 6.94 -9.25
N LYS A 59 26.57 7.87 -8.32
CA LYS A 59 27.60 8.44 -7.44
C LYS A 59 27.64 7.77 -6.08
N GLY A 60 26.65 6.95 -5.78
CA GLY A 60 26.53 6.20 -4.53
C GLY A 60 26.49 4.70 -4.78
N SER A 61 26.13 3.96 -3.75
CA SER A 61 26.08 2.50 -3.75
C SER A 61 24.83 2.00 -3.04
N LEU A 62 24.40 0.77 -3.36
CA LEU A 62 23.31 0.09 -2.67
C LEU A 62 23.86 -1.20 -2.03
N LYS A 63 23.70 -1.31 -0.73
CA LYS A 63 24.01 -2.51 0.05
C LYS A 63 22.76 -2.97 0.78
N VAL A 64 22.53 -4.26 0.89
CA VAL A 64 21.42 -4.84 1.65
C VAL A 64 21.97 -5.79 2.70
N VAL A 65 21.52 -5.60 3.95
CA VAL A 65 21.85 -6.44 5.10
C VAL A 65 20.56 -6.98 5.68
N GLY A 66 20.42 -8.29 5.71
CA GLY A 66 19.25 -8.96 6.26
C GLY A 66 19.55 -9.59 7.61
N TYR A 67 18.55 -9.57 8.49
CA TYR A 67 18.63 -10.03 9.87
C TYR A 67 17.62 -11.12 10.14
N ASP A 68 18.05 -12.18 10.82
CA ASP A 68 17.17 -13.25 11.29
C ASP A 68 16.60 -12.93 12.67
N THR A 69 15.40 -13.43 12.95
CA THR A 69 14.88 -13.46 14.31
C THR A 69 15.83 -14.28 15.19
N PRO A 70 16.27 -13.75 16.36
CA PRO A 70 17.09 -14.52 17.30
C PRO A 70 16.42 -15.87 17.65
N SER A 71 17.20 -16.93 17.69
CA SER A 71 16.71 -18.29 17.96
C SER A 71 15.95 -18.41 19.28
N GLU A 72 16.37 -17.64 20.29
CA GLU A 72 15.75 -17.59 21.62
C GLU A 72 14.33 -17.02 21.60
N LEU A 73 13.98 -16.29 20.53
CA LEU A 73 12.67 -15.68 20.33
C LEU A 73 11.82 -16.44 19.29
N ALA A 74 12.25 -17.62 18.82
CA ALA A 74 11.56 -18.35 17.75
C ALA A 74 10.07 -18.61 18.05
N ASP A 75 9.72 -18.88 19.31
CA ASP A 75 8.36 -19.14 19.77
C ASP A 75 7.71 -17.94 20.48
N ALA A 76 8.37 -16.77 20.47
CA ALA A 76 7.88 -15.57 21.13
C ALA A 76 6.74 -14.90 20.35
N ASN A 77 6.03 -13.97 21.04
CA ASN A 77 5.06 -13.10 20.40
C ASN A 77 5.69 -12.36 19.21
N PRO A 78 4.98 -12.15 18.08
CA PRO A 78 5.51 -11.48 16.90
C PRO A 78 6.16 -10.11 17.18
N ALA A 79 5.64 -9.31 18.11
CA ALA A 79 6.26 -8.03 18.46
C ALA A 79 7.63 -8.22 19.14
N LEU A 80 7.82 -9.25 19.97
CA LEU A 80 9.11 -9.53 20.57
C LEU A 80 10.12 -10.07 19.54
N LYS A 81 9.67 -10.86 18.56
CA LYS A 81 10.51 -11.26 17.43
C LYS A 81 11.02 -10.04 16.66
N THR A 82 10.12 -9.09 16.37
CA THR A 82 10.46 -7.81 15.75
C THR A 82 11.52 -7.07 16.56
N PHE A 83 11.31 -6.89 17.86
CA PHE A 83 12.27 -6.20 18.72
C PHE A 83 13.64 -6.90 18.81
N GLY A 84 13.64 -8.23 18.72
CA GLY A 84 14.90 -8.99 18.65
C GLY A 84 15.74 -8.66 17.41
N VAL A 85 15.08 -8.41 16.29
CA VAL A 85 15.74 -7.94 15.06
C VAL A 85 16.12 -6.47 15.18
N ASP A 86 15.26 -5.63 15.74
CA ASP A 86 15.52 -4.20 15.96
C ASP A 86 16.79 -3.96 16.79
N LEU A 87 17.04 -4.78 17.81
CA LEU A 87 18.25 -4.68 18.64
C LEU A 87 19.53 -4.97 17.82
N GLN A 88 19.48 -5.95 16.92
CA GLN A 88 20.62 -6.23 16.02
C GLN A 88 20.84 -5.07 15.05
N ILE A 89 19.79 -4.56 14.43
CA ILE A 89 19.86 -3.43 13.51
C ILE A 89 20.42 -2.20 14.22
N ALA A 90 19.91 -1.86 15.41
CA ALA A 90 20.34 -0.69 16.17
C ALA A 90 21.83 -0.72 16.51
N ASN A 91 22.37 -1.92 16.83
CA ASN A 91 23.81 -2.09 17.10
C ASN A 91 24.66 -1.88 15.84
N ASP A 92 24.14 -2.25 14.67
CA ASP A 92 24.90 -2.30 13.43
C ASP A 92 24.78 -1.04 12.56
N VAL A 93 23.93 -0.08 12.97
CA VAL A 93 23.79 1.20 12.25
C VAL A 93 25.12 1.94 12.19
N ASP A 94 25.52 2.33 10.96
CA ASP A 94 26.71 3.11 10.68
C ASP A 94 26.42 4.06 9.51
N ALA A 95 25.72 5.16 9.79
CA ALA A 95 25.24 6.10 8.77
C ALA A 95 25.20 7.54 9.29
N ASP A 96 25.14 8.50 8.36
CA ASP A 96 24.94 9.91 8.67
C ASP A 96 23.46 10.21 9.02
N ILE A 97 22.53 9.40 8.47
CA ILE A 97 21.08 9.49 8.69
C ILE A 97 20.48 8.10 8.76
N ILE A 98 19.55 7.89 9.69
CA ILE A 98 18.70 6.72 9.78
C ILE A 98 17.33 7.07 9.19
N HIS A 99 16.82 6.22 8.29
CA HIS A 99 15.49 6.37 7.73
C HIS A 99 14.66 5.10 7.97
N ALA A 100 13.77 5.14 8.96
CA ALA A 100 12.95 4.00 9.38
C ALA A 100 11.57 4.02 8.68
N HIS A 101 11.08 2.84 8.34
CA HIS A 101 9.79 2.61 7.69
C HIS A 101 8.91 1.69 8.52
N THR A 102 7.69 2.10 8.82
CA THR A 102 6.69 1.39 9.63
C THR A 102 7.13 1.14 11.09
N TRP A 103 6.16 0.74 11.93
CA TRP A 103 6.44 0.44 13.34
C TRP A 103 7.48 -0.67 13.53
N TYR A 104 7.59 -1.58 12.55
CA TYR A 104 8.54 -2.71 12.62
C TYR A 104 10.00 -2.29 12.75
N ALA A 105 10.37 -1.11 12.24
CA ALA A 105 11.74 -0.59 12.31
C ALA A 105 11.87 0.67 13.17
N CYS A 106 10.76 1.13 13.75
CA CYS A 106 10.75 2.33 14.58
C CYS A 106 11.63 2.19 15.82
N LEU A 107 11.56 1.04 16.52
CA LEU A 107 12.38 0.82 17.70
C LEU A 107 13.87 0.77 17.36
N ALA A 108 14.25 0.08 16.26
CA ALA A 108 15.63 0.05 15.80
C ALA A 108 16.18 1.46 15.54
N GLY A 109 15.41 2.29 14.81
CA GLY A 109 15.79 3.67 14.49
C GLY A 109 15.94 4.53 15.75
N TYR A 110 15.02 4.42 16.69
CA TYR A 110 15.07 5.19 17.93
C TYR A 110 16.23 4.78 18.84
N LEU A 111 16.47 3.48 19.02
CA LEU A 111 17.60 2.96 19.77
C LEU A 111 18.95 3.35 19.15
N ALA A 112 19.07 3.24 17.82
CA ALA A 112 20.28 3.64 17.11
C ALA A 112 20.54 5.15 17.24
N LYS A 113 19.50 6.01 17.16
CA LYS A 113 19.62 7.44 17.46
C LYS A 113 20.17 7.69 18.86
N MET A 114 19.62 7.01 19.86
CA MET A 114 20.11 7.18 21.24
C MET A 114 21.54 6.68 21.45
N LEU A 115 21.88 5.56 20.81
CA LEU A 115 23.18 4.89 20.99
C LEU A 115 24.30 5.61 20.24
N HIS A 116 24.04 6.08 19.02
CA HIS A 116 25.05 6.62 18.12
C HIS A 116 24.94 8.14 17.89
N GLY A 117 23.85 8.77 18.33
CA GLY A 117 23.57 10.18 18.07
C GLY A 117 23.18 10.49 16.61
N THR A 118 22.88 9.48 15.82
CA THR A 118 22.54 9.63 14.41
C THR A 118 21.11 10.15 14.24
N PRO A 119 20.86 11.19 13.41
CA PRO A 119 19.53 11.71 13.16
C PRO A 119 18.57 10.65 12.61
N LEU A 120 17.32 10.66 13.11
CA LEU A 120 16.25 9.74 12.74
C LEU A 120 15.17 10.43 11.91
N VAL A 121 14.93 9.90 10.73
CA VAL A 121 13.76 10.20 9.88
C VAL A 121 12.84 8.98 9.86
N ILE A 122 11.52 9.19 9.94
CA ILE A 122 10.53 8.11 9.86
C ILE A 122 9.55 8.43 8.73
N THR A 123 9.31 7.48 7.83
CA THR A 123 8.19 7.56 6.87
C THR A 123 6.99 6.77 7.40
N ALA A 124 5.87 7.47 7.53
CA ALA A 124 4.60 6.91 7.97
C ALA A 124 3.84 6.30 6.79
N HIS A 125 3.83 4.96 6.69
CA HIS A 125 3.03 4.23 5.72
C HIS A 125 1.68 3.76 6.28
N SER A 126 1.54 3.74 7.60
CA SER A 126 0.33 3.48 8.37
C SER A 126 0.58 3.90 9.81
N LEU A 127 -0.48 3.96 10.62
CA LEU A 127 -0.39 4.28 12.04
C LEU A 127 -1.11 3.20 12.85
N GLU A 128 -0.46 2.70 13.90
CA GLU A 128 -1.06 1.69 14.78
C GLU A 128 -2.39 2.15 15.41
N PRO A 129 -2.54 3.41 15.89
CA PRO A 129 -3.84 3.89 16.43
C PRO A 129 -5.00 3.85 15.44
N PHE A 130 -4.75 3.95 14.13
CA PHE A 130 -5.75 3.86 13.07
C PHE A 130 -5.91 2.45 12.49
N ARG A 131 -5.32 1.45 13.16
CA ARG A 131 -5.38 0.04 12.77
C ARG A 131 -5.71 -0.86 13.98
N PRO A 132 -6.77 -0.57 14.75
CA PRO A 132 -7.08 -1.29 15.99
C PRO A 132 -7.34 -2.79 15.77
N TRP A 133 -7.76 -3.21 14.56
CA TRP A 133 -7.88 -4.61 14.17
C TRP A 133 -6.55 -5.38 14.17
N LYS A 134 -5.39 -4.69 14.19
CA LYS A 134 -4.08 -5.33 14.37
C LYS A 134 -3.97 -6.08 15.71
N ARG A 135 -4.83 -5.75 16.68
CA ARG A 135 -4.92 -6.50 17.92
C ARG A 135 -5.37 -7.95 17.70
N GLU A 136 -6.15 -8.22 16.65
CA GLU A 136 -6.54 -9.57 16.25
C GLU A 136 -5.32 -10.40 15.84
N GLN A 137 -4.32 -9.77 15.20
CA GLN A 137 -3.08 -10.42 14.74
C GLN A 137 -2.00 -10.52 15.82
N LEU A 138 -1.81 -9.46 16.58
CA LEU A 138 -0.68 -9.31 17.51
C LEU A 138 -1.04 -9.63 18.96
N GLY A 139 -2.33 -9.72 19.30
CA GLY A 139 -2.79 -9.88 20.68
C GLY A 139 -2.21 -8.78 21.58
N GLY A 140 -1.59 -9.17 22.70
CA GLY A 140 -0.89 -8.26 23.60
C GLY A 140 0.31 -7.51 22.96
N GLY A 141 0.86 -8.06 21.89
CA GLY A 141 1.94 -7.41 21.12
C GLY A 141 1.54 -6.10 20.47
N TYR A 142 0.23 -5.86 20.24
CA TYR A 142 -0.26 -4.57 19.76
C TYR A 142 0.07 -3.39 20.71
N ASN A 143 0.12 -3.63 22.00
CA ASN A 143 0.54 -2.60 22.97
C ASN A 143 2.02 -2.25 22.79
N LEU A 144 2.85 -3.24 22.41
CA LEU A 144 4.29 -3.04 22.17
C LEU A 144 4.52 -2.31 20.85
N SER A 145 3.83 -2.68 19.77
CA SER A 145 3.94 -2.00 18.48
C SER A 145 3.49 -0.54 18.58
N SER A 146 2.37 -0.28 19.25
CA SER A 146 1.84 1.06 19.47
C SER A 146 2.77 1.94 20.32
N TRP A 147 3.39 1.35 21.36
CA TRP A 147 4.38 2.03 22.18
C TRP A 147 5.63 2.38 21.36
N ALA A 148 6.20 1.42 20.65
CA ALA A 148 7.43 1.62 19.89
C ALA A 148 7.24 2.66 18.76
N GLU A 149 6.09 2.62 18.08
CA GLU A 149 5.75 3.62 17.06
C GLU A 149 5.66 5.01 17.68
N LYS A 150 4.86 5.17 18.75
CA LYS A 150 4.68 6.45 19.43
C LYS A 150 6.00 7.06 19.88
N ASP A 151 6.79 6.31 20.63
CA ASP A 151 8.06 6.81 21.19
C ASP A 151 9.04 7.21 20.07
N ALA A 152 9.14 6.42 19.01
CA ALA A 152 10.01 6.74 17.88
C ALA A 152 9.56 8.03 17.17
N TYR A 153 8.24 8.20 16.92
CA TYR A 153 7.69 9.40 16.27
C TYR A 153 7.93 10.67 17.11
N GLU A 154 7.65 10.63 18.40
CA GLU A 154 7.85 11.79 19.30
C GLU A 154 9.32 12.21 19.38
N HIS A 155 10.27 11.27 19.20
CA HIS A 155 11.70 11.52 19.28
C HIS A 155 12.42 11.62 17.93
N ALA A 156 11.71 11.42 16.80
CA ALA A 156 12.28 11.59 15.47
C ALA A 156 12.70 13.06 15.21
N ASP A 157 13.71 13.24 14.37
CA ASP A 157 14.12 14.57 13.89
C ASP A 157 13.18 15.07 12.80
N ARG A 158 12.67 14.15 11.97
CA ARG A 158 11.62 14.40 10.98
C ARG A 158 10.70 13.19 10.84
N VAL A 159 9.44 13.45 10.58
CA VAL A 159 8.44 12.45 10.20
C VAL A 159 7.90 12.81 8.82
N ILE A 160 8.04 11.92 7.87
CA ILE A 160 7.49 12.04 6.53
C ILE A 160 6.08 11.44 6.53
N ALA A 161 5.09 12.27 6.27
CA ALA A 161 3.73 11.86 5.98
C ALA A 161 3.56 11.68 4.47
N VAL A 162 3.03 10.56 4.02
CA VAL A 162 2.85 10.27 2.60
C VAL A 162 1.69 11.02 1.95
N SER A 163 0.93 11.80 2.74
CA SER A 163 -0.14 12.69 2.29
C SER A 163 -0.45 13.74 3.36
N GLY A 164 -1.22 14.78 3.00
CA GLY A 164 -1.79 15.73 3.95
C GLY A 164 -2.78 15.08 4.91
N GLY A 165 -3.57 14.11 4.41
CA GLY A 165 -4.42 13.26 5.24
C GLY A 165 -3.63 12.51 6.30
N MET A 166 -2.54 11.83 5.90
CA MET A 166 -1.65 11.15 6.83
C MET A 166 -0.99 12.11 7.83
N ARG A 167 -0.60 13.33 7.40
CA ARG A 167 -0.09 14.35 8.32
C ARG A 167 -1.10 14.70 9.42
N LYS A 168 -2.37 14.86 9.04
CA LYS A 168 -3.46 15.11 10.00
C LYS A 168 -3.63 13.94 10.98
N ASP A 169 -3.59 12.72 10.47
CA ASP A 169 -3.71 11.52 11.29
C ASP A 169 -2.55 11.37 12.27
N ILE A 170 -1.31 11.62 11.84
CA ILE A 170 -0.11 11.63 12.72
C ILE A 170 -0.28 12.61 13.86
N LEU A 171 -0.65 13.86 13.58
CA LEU A 171 -0.81 14.90 14.59
C LEU A 171 -1.99 14.65 15.53
N THR A 172 -3.01 13.92 15.06
CA THR A 172 -4.14 13.47 15.89
C THR A 172 -3.73 12.30 16.80
N ALA A 173 -2.98 11.34 16.28
CA ALA A 173 -2.51 10.17 17.02
C ALA A 173 -1.45 10.53 18.08
N TYR A 174 -0.57 11.46 17.75
CA TYR A 174 0.59 11.84 18.57
C TYR A 174 0.59 13.35 18.87
N PRO A 175 -0.28 13.84 19.75
CA PRO A 175 -0.47 15.28 20.00
C PRO A 175 0.73 15.96 20.65
N ASN A 176 1.69 15.20 21.18
CA ASN A 176 2.95 15.73 21.72
C ASN A 176 4.03 15.94 20.64
N LEU A 177 3.80 15.42 19.44
CA LEU A 177 4.73 15.60 18.32
C LEU A 177 4.68 17.04 17.81
N ASP A 178 5.86 17.67 17.69
CA ASP A 178 5.99 18.99 17.09
C ASP A 178 5.52 18.98 15.63
N PRO A 179 4.46 19.75 15.27
CA PRO A 179 3.93 19.79 13.90
C PRO A 179 4.95 20.20 12.83
N ASP A 180 5.99 20.96 13.20
CA ASP A 180 7.04 21.41 12.27
C ASP A 180 8.01 20.29 11.90
N LYS A 181 8.01 19.20 12.65
CA LYS A 181 8.76 17.99 12.31
C LYS A 181 8.05 17.11 11.29
N VAL A 182 6.73 17.28 11.08
CA VAL A 182 5.94 16.46 10.18
C VAL A 182 5.83 17.13 8.81
N VAL A 183 6.49 16.55 7.82
CA VAL A 183 6.52 17.04 6.44
C VAL A 183 5.76 16.11 5.51
N VAL A 184 5.09 16.68 4.50
CA VAL A 184 4.40 15.86 3.48
C VAL A 184 5.36 15.61 2.33
N VAL A 185 5.59 14.33 2.02
CA VAL A 185 6.29 13.89 0.81
C VAL A 185 5.50 12.73 0.22
N TYR A 186 4.87 12.95 -0.91
CA TYR A 186 4.08 11.92 -1.59
C TYR A 186 4.96 10.74 -2.02
N ASN A 187 4.41 9.52 -1.96
CA ASN A 187 5.00 8.42 -2.69
C ASN A 187 4.86 8.66 -4.18
N GLY A 188 5.91 8.40 -4.94
CA GLY A 188 5.89 8.41 -6.39
C GLY A 188 5.81 7.00 -6.98
N ILE A 189 5.61 6.93 -8.28
CA ILE A 189 5.68 5.70 -9.08
C ILE A 189 6.60 5.88 -10.28
N THR A 190 7.18 4.80 -10.77
CA THR A 190 7.99 4.79 -11.99
C THR A 190 7.10 4.52 -13.18
N MET A 191 6.76 5.56 -13.96
CA MET A 191 5.81 5.45 -15.08
C MET A 191 6.17 4.37 -16.12
N SER A 192 7.45 4.10 -16.32
CA SER A 192 7.89 3.05 -17.26
C SER A 192 7.45 1.63 -16.85
N ASP A 193 7.20 1.40 -15.55
CA ASP A 193 6.76 0.09 -15.03
C ASP A 193 5.28 -0.19 -15.39
N PHE A 194 4.54 0.88 -15.74
CA PHE A 194 3.13 0.85 -16.11
C PHE A 194 2.92 1.16 -17.61
N ALA A 195 3.95 0.99 -18.42
CA ALA A 195 3.82 1.13 -19.87
C ALA A 195 2.87 0.06 -20.44
N THR A 196 2.10 0.44 -21.46
CA THR A 196 1.18 -0.50 -22.15
C THR A 196 1.95 -1.72 -22.65
N PRO A 197 1.58 -2.95 -22.24
CA PRO A 197 2.26 -4.15 -22.70
C PRO A 197 2.17 -4.33 -24.22
N ALA A 198 3.22 -4.85 -24.83
CA ALA A 198 3.20 -5.18 -26.26
C ALA A 198 2.04 -6.18 -26.58
N PRO A 199 1.50 -6.17 -27.80
CA PRO A 199 0.38 -7.06 -28.15
C PRO A 199 0.66 -8.55 -27.96
N ASP A 200 1.93 -8.95 -28.03
CA ASP A 200 2.41 -10.33 -27.85
C ASP A 200 3.00 -10.58 -26.44
N ASP A 201 2.86 -9.63 -25.52
CA ASP A 201 3.32 -9.78 -24.15
C ASP A 201 2.62 -10.96 -23.46
N PRO A 202 3.39 -11.87 -22.82
CA PRO A 202 2.82 -13.03 -22.14
C PRO A 202 1.88 -12.69 -20.99
N GLY A 203 1.95 -11.48 -20.43
CA GLY A 203 1.02 -10.99 -19.39
C GLY A 203 -0.43 -11.05 -19.82
N TRP A 204 -0.74 -10.86 -21.13
CA TRP A 204 -2.10 -10.94 -21.65
C TRP A 204 -2.76 -12.31 -21.48
N LYS A 205 -1.98 -13.39 -21.24
CA LYS A 205 -2.52 -14.73 -20.98
C LYS A 205 -3.35 -14.82 -19.69
N VAL A 206 -3.25 -13.84 -18.81
CA VAL A 206 -4.05 -13.75 -17.59
C VAL A 206 -5.55 -13.77 -17.91
N PHE A 207 -5.97 -13.13 -19.00
CA PHE A 207 -7.38 -13.11 -19.43
C PHE A 207 -7.89 -14.51 -19.81
N GLU A 208 -7.09 -15.29 -20.52
CA GLU A 208 -7.42 -16.68 -20.88
C GLU A 208 -7.36 -17.58 -19.63
N ARG A 209 -6.32 -17.44 -18.80
CA ARG A 209 -6.12 -18.27 -17.61
C ARG A 209 -7.28 -18.20 -16.61
N TYR A 210 -7.89 -17.03 -16.46
CA TYR A 210 -9.01 -16.81 -15.55
C TYR A 210 -10.37 -16.67 -16.25
N ASN A 211 -10.46 -16.94 -17.54
CA ASN A 211 -11.68 -16.82 -18.35
C ASN A 211 -12.31 -15.41 -18.27
N ILE A 212 -11.48 -14.37 -18.29
CA ILE A 212 -11.91 -12.98 -18.30
C ILE A 212 -12.26 -12.58 -19.74
N ASP A 213 -13.51 -12.19 -19.98
CA ASP A 213 -14.01 -11.81 -21.30
C ASP A 213 -13.67 -10.35 -21.61
N ARG A 214 -12.70 -10.12 -22.48
CA ARG A 214 -12.24 -8.78 -22.88
C ARG A 214 -13.26 -7.97 -23.69
N SER A 215 -14.37 -8.57 -24.09
CA SER A 215 -15.46 -7.87 -24.79
C SER A 215 -16.46 -7.21 -23.85
N LYS A 216 -16.39 -7.51 -22.55
CA LYS A 216 -17.31 -6.99 -21.54
C LYS A 216 -16.72 -5.80 -20.81
N PRO A 217 -17.53 -4.81 -20.42
CA PRO A 217 -17.11 -3.78 -19.50
C PRO A 217 -16.61 -4.40 -18.19
N THR A 218 -15.37 -4.09 -17.80
CA THR A 218 -14.72 -4.79 -16.69
C THR A 218 -14.24 -3.80 -15.61
N LEU A 219 -14.73 -4.04 -14.38
CA LEU A 219 -14.30 -3.35 -13.17
C LEU A 219 -13.20 -4.15 -12.47
N LEU A 220 -12.08 -3.53 -12.13
CA LEU A 220 -10.93 -4.16 -11.46
C LEU A 220 -10.78 -3.69 -10.02
N PHE A 221 -10.59 -4.64 -9.11
CA PHE A 221 -10.10 -4.42 -7.75
C PHE A 221 -8.76 -5.13 -7.56
N VAL A 222 -7.78 -4.46 -6.95
CA VAL A 222 -6.50 -5.04 -6.56
C VAL A 222 -6.21 -4.70 -5.10
N GLY A 223 -6.00 -5.70 -4.27
CA GLY A 223 -5.65 -5.48 -2.88
C GLY A 223 -5.66 -6.73 -2.02
N ARG A 224 -5.06 -6.64 -0.83
CA ARG A 224 -5.09 -7.71 0.16
C ARG A 224 -6.49 -7.81 0.80
N ILE A 225 -6.85 -9.00 1.27
CA ILE A 225 -8.08 -9.20 2.03
C ILE A 225 -7.85 -8.73 3.47
N THR A 226 -8.10 -7.44 3.68
CA THR A 226 -7.95 -6.78 4.99
C THR A 226 -9.17 -5.90 5.27
N ARG A 227 -9.46 -5.62 6.55
CA ARG A 227 -10.54 -4.69 6.91
C ARG A 227 -10.31 -3.31 6.30
N GLN A 228 -9.05 -2.87 6.29
CA GLN A 228 -8.61 -1.60 5.71
C GLN A 228 -9.06 -1.41 4.26
N LYS A 229 -9.01 -2.47 3.45
CA LYS A 229 -9.31 -2.40 2.01
C LYS A 229 -10.81 -2.39 1.67
N GLY A 230 -11.69 -2.48 2.66
CA GLY A 230 -13.12 -2.30 2.48
C GLY A 230 -13.83 -3.32 1.60
N LEU A 231 -13.20 -4.47 1.34
CA LEU A 231 -13.75 -5.50 0.46
C LEU A 231 -15.16 -5.97 0.86
N PRO A 232 -15.54 -6.12 2.16
CA PRO A 232 -16.90 -6.45 2.54
C PRO A 232 -17.96 -5.44 2.06
N TYR A 233 -17.61 -4.14 2.00
CA TYR A 233 -18.52 -3.09 1.47
C TYR A 233 -18.60 -3.17 -0.05
N LEU A 234 -17.48 -3.43 -0.74
CA LEU A 234 -17.47 -3.64 -2.18
C LEU A 234 -18.37 -4.82 -2.56
N LEU A 235 -18.21 -5.98 -1.93
CA LEU A 235 -19.03 -7.16 -2.24
C LEU A 235 -20.54 -6.87 -2.11
N LYS A 236 -20.95 -6.06 -1.11
CA LYS A 236 -22.33 -5.60 -0.99
C LYS A 236 -22.73 -4.67 -2.14
N ALA A 237 -21.87 -3.72 -2.52
CA ALA A 237 -22.15 -2.80 -3.62
C ALA A 237 -22.28 -3.54 -4.96
N LEU A 238 -21.52 -4.61 -5.17
CA LEU A 238 -21.59 -5.42 -6.39
C LEU A 238 -22.93 -6.13 -6.60
N HIS A 239 -23.75 -6.34 -5.55
CA HIS A 239 -25.14 -6.80 -5.73
C HIS A 239 -26.04 -5.76 -6.38
N LEU A 240 -25.68 -4.47 -6.30
CA LEU A 240 -26.51 -3.34 -6.72
C LEU A 240 -26.17 -2.83 -8.12
N ILE A 241 -24.98 -3.10 -8.64
CA ILE A 241 -24.54 -2.65 -9.96
C ILE A 241 -25.09 -3.54 -11.11
N SER A 242 -25.05 -3.01 -12.34
CA SER A 242 -25.46 -3.76 -13.54
C SER A 242 -24.75 -5.12 -13.63
N LYS A 243 -25.52 -6.17 -13.95
CA LYS A 243 -25.01 -7.53 -14.17
C LYS A 243 -24.20 -7.68 -15.47
N ASP A 244 -24.28 -6.71 -16.37
CA ASP A 244 -23.49 -6.69 -17.61
C ASP A 244 -22.02 -6.34 -17.35
N ILE A 245 -21.74 -5.68 -16.22
CA ILE A 245 -20.37 -5.36 -15.79
C ILE A 245 -19.69 -6.64 -15.28
N GLN A 246 -18.61 -7.03 -15.93
CA GLN A 246 -17.70 -8.05 -15.40
C GLN A 246 -16.86 -7.47 -14.27
N VAL A 247 -16.65 -8.23 -13.21
CA VAL A 247 -15.83 -7.80 -12.08
C VAL A 247 -14.66 -8.75 -11.92
N VAL A 248 -13.45 -8.19 -11.82
CA VAL A 248 -12.23 -8.94 -11.53
C VAL A 248 -11.70 -8.50 -10.17
N LEU A 249 -11.64 -9.42 -9.22
CA LEU A 249 -11.12 -9.21 -7.88
C LEU A 249 -9.76 -9.90 -7.74
N CYS A 250 -8.67 -9.15 -7.85
CA CYS A 250 -7.33 -9.61 -7.46
C CYS A 250 -7.18 -9.42 -5.95
N ALA A 251 -7.67 -10.39 -5.17
CA ALA A 251 -7.77 -10.29 -3.72
C ALA A 251 -7.25 -11.54 -3.03
N GLY A 252 -6.11 -11.43 -2.36
CA GLY A 252 -5.45 -12.51 -1.66
C GLY A 252 -4.84 -12.07 -0.33
N ALA A 253 -3.98 -12.92 0.24
CA ALA A 253 -3.21 -12.66 1.45
C ALA A 253 -4.06 -12.06 2.61
N PRO A 254 -5.05 -12.80 3.14
CA PRO A 254 -5.91 -12.32 4.22
C PRO A 254 -5.10 -12.06 5.49
N ASP A 255 -5.47 -10.99 6.23
CA ASP A 255 -4.82 -10.64 7.49
C ASP A 255 -5.12 -11.66 8.59
N THR A 256 -6.32 -12.22 8.61
CA THR A 256 -6.74 -13.26 9.57
C THR A 256 -7.66 -14.29 8.91
N PRO A 257 -7.79 -15.51 9.49
CA PRO A 257 -8.74 -16.51 8.99
C PRO A 257 -10.19 -16.03 8.99
N GLU A 258 -10.58 -15.21 9.98
CA GLU A 258 -11.95 -14.71 10.13
C GLU A 258 -12.36 -13.82 8.96
N ILE A 259 -11.52 -12.85 8.57
CA ILE A 259 -11.81 -12.00 7.40
C ILE A 259 -11.75 -12.79 6.09
N ALA A 260 -10.89 -13.81 6.02
CA ALA A 260 -10.85 -14.70 4.86
C ALA A 260 -12.18 -15.45 4.68
N GLU A 261 -12.71 -16.01 5.77
CA GLU A 261 -13.99 -16.74 5.75
C GLU A 261 -15.17 -15.80 5.45
N GLU A 262 -15.21 -14.62 6.09
CA GLU A 262 -16.23 -13.60 5.83
C GLU A 262 -16.29 -13.24 4.34
N VAL A 263 -15.14 -12.93 3.74
CA VAL A 263 -15.05 -12.54 2.32
C VAL A 263 -15.42 -13.72 1.41
N LYS A 264 -14.96 -14.93 1.71
CA LYS A 264 -15.27 -16.13 0.92
C LYS A 264 -16.77 -16.43 0.90
N ASN A 265 -17.43 -16.33 2.05
CA ASN A 265 -18.88 -16.57 2.15
C ASN A 265 -19.67 -15.48 1.41
N ALA A 266 -19.26 -14.22 1.53
CA ALA A 266 -19.89 -13.11 0.82
C ALA A 266 -19.71 -13.23 -0.70
N PHE A 267 -18.52 -13.63 -1.15
CA PHE A 267 -18.23 -13.86 -2.57
C PHE A 267 -19.08 -15.01 -3.14
N ALA A 268 -19.14 -16.15 -2.46
CA ALA A 268 -19.92 -17.30 -2.93
C ALA A 268 -21.39 -16.94 -3.15
N LYS A 269 -21.99 -16.17 -2.23
CA LYS A 269 -23.36 -15.67 -2.37
C LYS A 269 -23.49 -14.71 -3.55
N LEU A 270 -22.54 -13.78 -3.71
CA LEU A 270 -22.54 -12.83 -4.80
C LEU A 270 -22.41 -13.53 -6.17
N ASP A 271 -21.54 -14.52 -6.29
CA ASP A 271 -21.34 -15.28 -7.53
C ASP A 271 -22.59 -16.07 -7.93
N GLU A 272 -23.27 -16.71 -6.94
CA GLU A 272 -24.55 -17.40 -7.17
C GLU A 272 -25.65 -16.44 -7.66
N GLU A 273 -25.73 -15.24 -7.10
CA GLU A 273 -26.81 -14.28 -7.38
C GLU A 273 -26.60 -13.49 -8.69
N ARG A 274 -25.33 -13.11 -8.99
CA ARG A 274 -25.06 -12.25 -10.15
C ARG A 274 -24.28 -12.95 -11.28
N GLY A 275 -23.35 -13.85 -10.96
CA GLY A 275 -22.35 -14.33 -11.91
C GLY A 275 -21.46 -13.19 -12.43
N ASN A 276 -20.73 -13.45 -13.53
CA ASN A 276 -19.89 -12.46 -14.21
C ASN A 276 -18.84 -11.79 -13.29
N ILE A 277 -18.30 -12.58 -12.34
CA ILE A 277 -17.31 -12.18 -11.39
C ILE A 277 -16.16 -13.20 -11.36
N VAL A 278 -14.94 -12.71 -11.35
CA VAL A 278 -13.72 -13.52 -11.31
C VAL A 278 -12.94 -13.14 -10.05
N TRP A 279 -12.60 -14.14 -9.24
CA TRP A 279 -11.75 -13.93 -8.08
C TRP A 279 -10.40 -14.61 -8.28
N ILE A 280 -9.33 -13.82 -8.21
CA ILE A 280 -7.93 -14.25 -8.29
C ILE A 280 -7.34 -14.13 -6.89
N GLU A 281 -7.13 -15.27 -6.24
CA GLU A 281 -6.65 -15.33 -4.84
C GLU A 281 -5.12 -15.21 -4.76
N GLU A 282 -4.40 -15.58 -5.81
CA GLU A 282 -2.94 -15.53 -5.84
C GLU A 282 -2.42 -14.12 -6.13
N MET A 283 -1.21 -13.85 -5.67
CA MET A 283 -0.49 -12.65 -6.04
C MET A 283 0.02 -12.78 -7.48
N LEU A 284 -0.51 -11.95 -8.37
CA LEU A 284 -0.12 -11.95 -9.76
C LEU A 284 1.29 -11.37 -9.96
N PRO A 285 2.08 -11.93 -10.90
CA PRO A 285 3.30 -11.29 -11.36
C PRO A 285 3.02 -9.89 -11.97
N LYS A 286 3.96 -8.95 -11.81
CA LYS A 286 3.82 -7.59 -12.36
C LYS A 286 3.35 -7.54 -13.83
N PRO A 287 3.89 -8.33 -14.79
CA PRO A 287 3.42 -8.31 -16.18
C PRO A 287 1.93 -8.66 -16.35
N GLU A 288 1.44 -9.63 -15.57
CA GLU A 288 0.03 -10.04 -15.63
C GLU A 288 -0.89 -8.99 -15.00
N LEU A 289 -0.47 -8.39 -13.88
CA LEU A 289 -1.22 -7.31 -13.24
C LEU A 289 -1.30 -6.09 -14.16
N ASN A 290 -0.17 -5.68 -14.76
CA ASN A 290 -0.12 -4.58 -15.71
C ASN A 290 -1.02 -4.84 -16.93
N ALA A 291 -1.05 -6.08 -17.44
CA ALA A 291 -1.97 -6.45 -18.53
C ALA A 291 -3.45 -6.35 -18.11
N LEU A 292 -3.81 -6.75 -16.88
CA LEU A 292 -5.16 -6.57 -16.35
C LEU A 292 -5.53 -5.09 -16.24
N GLU A 293 -4.65 -4.27 -15.69
CA GLU A 293 -4.89 -2.83 -15.55
C GLU A 293 -5.09 -2.15 -16.91
N HIS A 294 -4.32 -2.53 -17.94
CA HIS A 294 -4.54 -2.01 -19.31
C HIS A 294 -5.73 -2.63 -20.06
N GLY A 295 -6.23 -3.74 -19.60
CA GLY A 295 -7.32 -4.47 -20.25
C GLY A 295 -8.68 -4.32 -19.60
N CYS A 296 -8.79 -3.63 -18.47
CA CYS A 296 -10.03 -3.30 -17.77
C CYS A 296 -10.49 -1.87 -18.09
N ASP A 297 -11.70 -1.49 -17.67
CA ASP A 297 -12.32 -0.21 -18.02
C ASP A 297 -12.39 0.78 -16.85
N ALA A 298 -12.38 0.29 -15.61
CA ALA A 298 -12.33 1.12 -14.41
C ALA A 298 -11.68 0.37 -13.24
N PHE A 299 -11.14 1.13 -12.29
CA PHE A 299 -10.56 0.63 -11.04
C PHE A 299 -11.41 1.05 -9.85
N ILE A 300 -11.55 0.16 -8.84
CA ILE A 300 -12.27 0.45 -7.59
C ILE A 300 -11.36 0.32 -6.38
N CYS A 301 -11.32 1.36 -5.54
CA CYS A 301 -10.60 1.37 -4.27
C CYS A 301 -11.56 1.71 -3.11
N PRO A 302 -12.23 0.71 -2.50
CA PRO A 302 -13.23 0.93 -1.46
C PRO A 302 -12.64 1.03 -0.05
N SER A 303 -11.36 1.40 0.06
CA SER A 303 -10.61 1.42 1.33
C SER A 303 -11.30 2.30 2.37
N ILE A 304 -11.36 1.84 3.62
CA ILE A 304 -11.84 2.63 4.76
C ILE A 304 -10.69 3.31 5.52
N TYR A 305 -9.48 2.96 5.23
CA TYR A 305 -8.26 3.64 5.68
C TYR A 305 -7.19 3.51 4.60
N GLU A 306 -6.70 4.63 4.08
CA GLU A 306 -5.69 4.64 3.03
C GLU A 306 -4.74 5.83 3.19
N PRO A 307 -3.50 5.62 3.59
CA PRO A 307 -2.53 6.69 3.80
C PRO A 307 -2.26 7.58 2.59
N LEU A 308 -2.15 6.99 1.40
CA LEU A 308 -2.07 7.68 0.11
C LEU A 308 -2.90 6.97 -0.95
N GLY A 309 -2.71 5.65 -1.13
CA GLY A 309 -3.37 4.86 -2.15
C GLY A 309 -2.52 4.69 -3.41
N ILE A 310 -1.33 4.09 -3.27
CA ILE A 310 -0.43 3.81 -4.40
C ILE A 310 -1.15 3.01 -5.49
N VAL A 311 -2.01 2.06 -5.13
CA VAL A 311 -2.79 1.27 -6.10
C VAL A 311 -3.67 2.13 -7.02
N ASN A 312 -4.12 3.31 -6.54
CA ASN A 312 -4.84 4.26 -7.39
C ASN A 312 -3.90 4.93 -8.39
N LEU A 313 -2.65 5.23 -7.98
CA LEU A 313 -1.63 5.77 -8.87
C LEU A 313 -1.24 4.76 -9.95
N GLU A 314 -1.11 3.48 -9.59
CA GLU A 314 -0.83 2.37 -10.50
C GLU A 314 -1.93 2.25 -11.56
N ALA A 315 -3.20 2.19 -11.14
CA ALA A 315 -4.35 2.18 -12.04
C ALA A 315 -4.40 3.43 -12.93
N MET A 316 -4.18 4.62 -12.38
CA MET A 316 -4.12 5.88 -13.14
C MET A 316 -2.96 5.90 -14.13
N ALA A 317 -1.79 5.34 -13.80
CA ALA A 317 -0.65 5.21 -14.71
C ALA A 317 -0.94 4.27 -15.89
N CYS A 318 -1.86 3.32 -15.72
CA CYS A 318 -2.38 2.49 -16.80
C CYS A 318 -3.56 3.13 -17.57
N GLY A 319 -3.97 4.35 -17.21
CA GLY A 319 -5.05 5.08 -17.85
C GLY A 319 -6.45 4.65 -17.42
N LEU A 320 -6.60 3.96 -16.27
CA LEU A 320 -7.89 3.61 -15.70
C LEU A 320 -8.50 4.80 -14.93
N PRO A 321 -9.77 5.12 -15.13
CA PRO A 321 -10.51 5.98 -14.22
C PRO A 321 -10.73 5.26 -12.89
N VAL A 322 -10.69 6.00 -11.79
CA VAL A 322 -10.73 5.42 -10.45
C VAL A 322 -12.02 5.80 -9.73
N VAL A 323 -12.76 4.82 -9.24
CA VAL A 323 -13.79 5.02 -8.23
C VAL A 323 -13.17 4.70 -6.87
N ALA A 324 -13.17 5.63 -5.92
CA ALA A 324 -12.50 5.40 -4.64
C ALA A 324 -13.23 6.09 -3.49
N SER A 325 -13.10 5.56 -2.29
CA SER A 325 -13.61 6.21 -1.08
C SER A 325 -12.85 7.50 -0.75
N ALA A 326 -13.55 8.53 -0.32
CA ALA A 326 -12.97 9.82 0.05
C ALA A 326 -12.33 9.77 1.45
N THR A 327 -11.30 8.93 1.65
CA THR A 327 -10.63 8.76 2.94
C THR A 327 -9.12 8.91 2.85
N GLY A 328 -8.49 9.32 3.94
CA GLY A 328 -7.03 9.45 4.06
C GLY A 328 -6.41 10.33 2.98
N GLY A 329 -5.43 9.78 2.26
CA GLY A 329 -4.74 10.46 1.15
C GLY A 329 -5.39 10.27 -0.22
N ILE A 330 -6.44 9.44 -0.36
CA ILE A 330 -7.10 9.20 -1.66
C ILE A 330 -7.56 10.49 -2.34
N PRO A 331 -8.18 11.49 -1.65
CA PRO A 331 -8.60 12.74 -2.28
C PRO A 331 -7.45 13.62 -2.79
N GLU A 332 -6.22 13.32 -2.39
CA GLU A 332 -5.02 14.01 -2.91
C GLU A 332 -4.50 13.34 -4.20
N VAL A 333 -4.85 12.07 -4.43
CA VAL A 333 -4.52 11.29 -5.62
C VAL A 333 -5.62 11.43 -6.68
N VAL A 334 -6.85 11.07 -6.33
CA VAL A 334 -8.00 11.08 -7.24
C VAL A 334 -8.73 12.42 -7.13
N VAL A 335 -8.94 13.08 -8.28
CA VAL A 335 -9.71 14.33 -8.38
C VAL A 335 -11.14 14.00 -8.79
N ASP A 336 -12.09 14.28 -7.90
CA ASP A 336 -13.51 13.96 -8.12
C ASP A 336 -14.08 14.66 -9.36
N GLY A 337 -14.71 13.87 -10.22
CA GLY A 337 -15.28 14.33 -11.48
C GLY A 337 -14.28 14.60 -12.61
N GLU A 338 -12.96 14.46 -12.35
CA GLU A 338 -11.90 14.73 -13.33
C GLU A 338 -11.10 13.45 -13.66
N THR A 339 -10.55 12.76 -12.66
CA THR A 339 -9.76 11.53 -12.84
C THR A 339 -10.53 10.28 -12.42
N GLY A 340 -11.75 10.45 -11.92
CA GLY A 340 -12.62 9.40 -11.44
C GLY A 340 -13.70 9.96 -10.51
N TYR A 341 -14.24 9.14 -9.62
CA TYR A 341 -15.24 9.55 -8.65
C TYR A 341 -14.79 9.23 -7.22
N LEU A 342 -14.98 10.20 -6.31
CA LEU A 342 -14.81 9.99 -4.88
C LEU A 342 -16.15 9.68 -4.22
N VAL A 343 -16.23 8.53 -3.57
CA VAL A 343 -17.39 8.09 -2.80
C VAL A 343 -17.28 8.67 -1.38
N PRO A 344 -18.19 9.54 -0.96
CA PRO A 344 -18.17 10.11 0.38
C PRO A 344 -18.26 9.02 1.46
N ILE A 345 -17.47 9.18 2.52
CA ILE A 345 -17.48 8.27 3.66
C ILE A 345 -17.37 9.08 4.95
N ASP A 346 -18.44 9.06 5.75
CA ASP A 346 -18.39 9.54 7.13
C ASP A 346 -18.01 8.37 8.03
N GLN A 347 -17.01 8.56 8.89
CA GLN A 347 -16.40 7.49 9.66
C GLN A 347 -16.54 7.70 11.16
N LEU A 348 -16.61 6.59 11.91
CA LEU A 348 -16.56 6.61 13.37
C LEU A 348 -15.20 7.16 13.84
N HIS A 349 -15.22 7.94 14.92
CA HIS A 349 -14.01 8.51 15.52
C HIS A 349 -13.36 7.57 16.55
N ASP A 350 -13.41 6.26 16.32
CA ASP A 350 -12.88 5.22 17.21
C ASP A 350 -11.57 4.59 16.68
N GLY A 351 -11.03 5.14 15.58
CA GLY A 351 -9.84 4.64 14.90
C GLY A 351 -10.09 3.45 13.96
N THR A 352 -11.31 2.89 13.91
CA THR A 352 -11.61 1.74 13.04
C THR A 352 -11.77 2.12 11.57
N GLY A 353 -12.08 3.38 11.28
CA GLY A 353 -12.44 3.81 9.94
C GLY A 353 -13.80 3.29 9.45
N THR A 354 -14.57 2.64 10.32
CA THR A 354 -15.90 2.09 10.00
C THR A 354 -16.84 3.23 9.55
N PRO A 355 -17.57 3.06 8.42
CA PRO A 355 -18.59 4.03 8.01
C PRO A 355 -19.68 4.18 9.07
N THR A 356 -20.11 5.42 9.34
CA THR A 356 -21.25 5.70 10.25
C THR A 356 -22.57 5.22 9.66
N ASP A 357 -22.69 5.24 8.32
CA ASP A 357 -23.81 4.71 7.55
C ASP A 357 -23.28 3.79 6.46
N PRO A 358 -23.06 2.48 6.77
CA PRO A 358 -22.55 1.52 5.83
C PRO A 358 -23.43 1.32 4.59
N ASP A 359 -24.75 1.39 4.76
CA ASP A 359 -25.68 1.16 3.65
C ASP A 359 -25.63 2.34 2.66
N LYS A 360 -25.59 3.57 3.15
CA LYS A 360 -25.38 4.74 2.30
C LYS A 360 -24.05 4.64 1.53
N PHE A 361 -22.96 4.30 2.20
CA PHE A 361 -21.65 4.15 1.57
C PHE A 361 -21.68 3.10 0.45
N VAL A 362 -22.32 1.96 0.69
CA VAL A 362 -22.51 0.88 -0.30
C VAL A 362 -23.33 1.36 -1.51
N HIS A 363 -24.44 2.09 -1.30
CA HIS A 363 -25.27 2.61 -2.39
C HIS A 363 -24.56 3.70 -3.19
N ASP A 364 -23.84 4.62 -2.54
CA ASP A 364 -23.07 5.67 -3.21
C ASP A 364 -21.95 5.06 -4.06
N MET A 365 -21.29 4.02 -3.55
CA MET A 365 -20.26 3.27 -4.29
C MET A 365 -20.85 2.60 -5.54
N ALA A 366 -21.97 1.89 -5.41
CA ALA A 366 -22.63 1.26 -6.54
C ALA A 366 -23.05 2.29 -7.60
N ALA A 367 -23.61 3.41 -7.19
CA ALA A 367 -24.00 4.49 -8.10
C ALA A 367 -22.79 5.11 -8.84
N ALA A 368 -21.66 5.27 -8.18
CA ALA A 368 -20.43 5.78 -8.80
C ALA A 368 -19.86 4.78 -9.82
N ILE A 369 -19.88 3.47 -9.50
CA ILE A 369 -19.47 2.40 -10.43
C ILE A 369 -20.37 2.40 -11.67
N ASP A 370 -21.68 2.33 -11.50
CA ASP A 370 -22.62 2.31 -12.63
C ASP A 370 -22.47 3.57 -13.50
N LYS A 371 -22.26 4.74 -12.88
CA LYS A 371 -22.08 5.99 -13.60
C LYS A 371 -20.86 5.98 -14.51
N ILE A 372 -19.72 5.49 -14.05
CA ILE A 372 -18.48 5.46 -14.86
C ILE A 372 -18.55 4.36 -15.92
N MET A 373 -19.13 3.20 -15.58
CA MET A 373 -19.22 2.05 -16.49
C MET A 373 -20.27 2.22 -17.58
N ALA A 374 -21.26 3.13 -17.40
CA ALA A 374 -22.29 3.41 -18.39
C ALA A 374 -21.82 4.36 -19.52
N ASP A 375 -20.71 5.07 -19.35
CA ASP A 375 -20.18 6.04 -20.32
C ASP A 375 -18.70 5.80 -20.63
N PRO A 376 -18.39 4.94 -21.63
CA PRO A 376 -17.01 4.61 -22.00
C PRO A 376 -16.16 5.83 -22.44
N GLU A 377 -16.79 6.83 -23.06
CA GLU A 377 -16.07 8.04 -23.48
C GLU A 377 -15.68 8.89 -22.28
N LEU A 378 -16.56 9.02 -21.30
CA LEU A 378 -16.24 9.68 -20.03
C LEU A 378 -15.18 8.91 -19.28
N ALA A 379 -15.28 7.57 -19.18
CA ALA A 379 -14.30 6.71 -18.54
C ALA A 379 -12.91 6.92 -19.15
N LYS A 380 -12.81 6.88 -20.48
CA LYS A 380 -11.57 7.11 -21.21
C LYS A 380 -11.00 8.51 -20.97
N LYS A 381 -11.84 9.55 -20.95
CA LYS A 381 -11.41 10.92 -20.66
C LYS A 381 -10.86 11.04 -19.23
N MET A 382 -11.54 10.46 -18.26
CA MET A 382 -11.10 10.46 -16.87
C MET A 382 -9.80 9.65 -16.69
N GLY A 383 -9.68 8.50 -17.34
CA GLY A 383 -8.47 7.70 -17.36
C GLY A 383 -7.27 8.45 -17.92
N GLN A 384 -7.44 9.18 -19.02
CA GLN A 384 -6.39 10.04 -19.60
C GLN A 384 -5.96 11.14 -18.63
N ALA A 385 -6.92 11.82 -17.99
CA ALA A 385 -6.61 12.85 -16.98
C ALA A 385 -5.88 12.23 -15.78
N GLY A 386 -6.27 11.01 -15.38
CA GLY A 386 -5.58 10.23 -14.35
C GLY A 386 -4.13 9.93 -14.71
N TYR A 387 -3.89 9.45 -15.92
CA TYR A 387 -2.54 9.18 -16.42
C TYR A 387 -1.65 10.45 -16.40
N GLU A 388 -2.17 11.57 -16.88
CA GLU A 388 -1.43 12.83 -16.87
C GLU A 388 -1.11 13.30 -15.47
N ARG A 389 -2.06 13.17 -14.54
CA ARG A 389 -1.84 13.52 -13.14
C ARG A 389 -0.81 12.59 -12.47
N ALA A 390 -0.87 11.28 -12.69
CA ALA A 390 0.11 10.34 -12.16
C ALA A 390 1.53 10.70 -12.63
N ARG A 391 1.68 10.99 -13.93
CA ARG A 391 2.94 11.40 -14.56
C ARG A 391 3.47 12.73 -14.02
N ASP A 392 2.63 13.74 -13.90
CA ASP A 392 3.08 15.12 -13.67
C ASP A 392 3.24 15.47 -12.18
N VAL A 393 2.56 14.72 -11.30
CA VAL A 393 2.52 15.01 -9.86
C VAL A 393 3.19 13.92 -9.01
N PHE A 394 3.16 12.67 -9.46
CA PHE A 394 3.56 11.52 -8.64
C PHE A 394 4.65 10.63 -9.28
N SER A 395 5.30 11.08 -10.35
CA SER A 395 6.41 10.32 -10.96
C SER A 395 7.79 10.93 -10.65
#